data_2cb12149d70efdde73be848f62008211
#
_entry.id   2cb12149d70efdde73be848f62008211
#
_cell.length_a   1.000
_cell.length_b   1.000
_cell.length_c   1.000
_cell.angle_alpha   90.00
_cell.angle_beta   90.00
_cell.angle_gamma   90.00
#
_symmetry.space_group_name_H-M   'P 1'
#
loop_
_entity.id
_entity.type
_entity.pdbx_description
1 polymer ?
#
loop_
_entity_poly.entity_id
_entity_poly.type
_entity_poly.pdbx_seq_one_letter_code
_entity_poly.pdbx_strand_id
1 'polypeptide(L)'
;MIKNIAKGIILFLIIFFTVSGGSFAAETKEMNLSQAINLALENNLNLKIANLDLENAQIDYQKTKANNLLTESRYIELQGDLGLLQAEDNYNQTRNEVIIDVVQKFLQLNQAKKNITAKRKEAELEKNLLEEVKAQVKAGHKGSLDLLRQENRYHNAIFDLEKANDDYHQYFREFKLELGLNNQEGEEFDLVEVNYPEIWKIDEEEALRKAIENSFILELRKRQIELAKVDLERAEAAASPELDLRKLKNNIELANLNFNKTQKELTNSIRKQFYIYKQSINSLDLSRQNLNQAQENNSIIIDQVKAGLKTKNDLLSAEISLLQAEYNLNSAILNYYMTKLTMQKLIGQKIEEGEIE
;
A
#
# COMPACT_ATOMS: atom_id res chain seq x y z
N MET A 1 33.78 16.87 55.64
CA MET A 1 33.19 18.21 55.83
C MET A 1 32.14 18.43 54.79
N ILE A 2 30.87 18.35 55.18
CA ILE A 2 29.72 19.23 54.96
C ILE A 2 29.31 19.34 53.47
N LYS A 3 28.28 18.56 53.09
CA LYS A 3 26.82 18.86 52.98
C LYS A 3 26.51 20.13 52.21
N ASN A 4 25.81 19.95 51.07
CA ASN A 4 24.55 20.65 50.92
C ASN A 4 23.64 19.94 49.86
N ILE A 5 22.51 19.49 50.38
CA ILE A 5 21.35 18.94 49.67
C ILE A 5 20.50 20.14 49.23
N ALA A 6 20.25 20.30 47.94
CA ALA A 6 19.26 21.23 47.43
C ALA A 6 17.99 20.46 47.06
N LYS A 7 16.95 20.69 47.87
CA LYS A 7 15.58 20.20 47.67
C LYS A 7 14.93 20.93 46.47
N GLY A 8 14.61 20.21 45.41
CA GLY A 8 13.72 20.69 44.34
C GLY A 8 12.25 20.45 44.76
N ILE A 9 11.53 21.50 44.96
CA ILE A 9 10.08 21.51 45.23
C ILE A 9 9.36 21.25 43.90
N ILE A 10 8.68 20.09 43.80
CA ILE A 10 7.75 19.81 42.71
C ILE A 10 6.42 20.50 43.03
N LEU A 11 6.14 21.55 42.30
CA LEU A 11 4.85 22.27 42.35
C LEU A 11 3.81 21.51 41.55
N PHE A 12 2.92 20.80 42.24
CA PHE A 12 1.73 20.16 41.61
C PHE A 12 0.69 21.25 41.33
N LEU A 13 0.54 21.63 40.07
CA LEU A 13 -0.50 22.53 39.61
C LEU A 13 -1.77 21.70 39.35
N ILE A 14 -2.68 21.67 40.34
CA ILE A 14 -4.00 21.07 40.22
C ILE A 14 -4.83 22.07 39.40
N ILE A 15 -5.04 21.77 38.11
CA ILE A 15 -6.00 22.48 37.25
C ILE A 15 -7.39 21.89 37.52
N PHE A 16 -8.23 22.65 38.16
CA PHE A 16 -9.68 22.34 38.30
C PHE A 16 -10.33 22.48 36.91
N PHE A 17 -10.63 21.36 36.26
CA PHE A 17 -11.50 21.35 35.07
C PHE A 17 -12.96 21.46 35.56
N THR A 18 -13.58 22.60 35.34
CA THR A 18 -15.02 22.76 35.42
C THR A 18 -15.65 22.01 34.22
N VAL A 19 -16.33 20.91 34.51
CA VAL A 19 -17.13 20.19 33.52
C VAL A 19 -18.32 21.02 33.15
N SER A 20 -18.23 21.86 32.13
CA SER A 20 -19.38 22.38 31.39
C SER A 20 -19.80 21.30 30.40
N GLY A 21 -21.01 20.74 30.57
CA GLY A 21 -21.57 19.77 29.63
C GLY A 21 -21.83 20.40 28.26
N GLY A 22 -20.82 20.40 27.41
CA GLY A 22 -20.96 20.65 26.00
C GLY A 22 -20.94 19.28 25.28
N SER A 23 -21.92 19.06 24.43
CA SER A 23 -21.84 17.94 23.45
C SER A 23 -20.52 18.04 22.71
N PHE A 24 -19.58 17.16 23.04
CA PHE A 24 -18.41 16.97 22.21
C PHE A 24 -18.91 16.35 20.89
N ALA A 25 -19.12 17.19 19.87
CA ALA A 25 -18.99 16.70 18.51
C ALA A 25 -17.54 16.18 18.43
N ALA A 26 -17.36 14.88 18.19
CA ALA A 26 -16.05 14.30 17.95
C ALA A 26 -15.44 15.09 16.78
N GLU A 27 -14.36 15.81 17.05
CA GLU A 27 -13.61 16.53 16.04
C GLU A 27 -12.98 15.46 15.16
N THR A 28 -13.54 15.22 13.98
CA THR A 28 -13.00 14.28 13.01
C THR A 28 -11.61 14.78 12.62
N LYS A 29 -10.59 14.02 12.98
CA LYS A 29 -9.20 14.36 12.71
C LYS A 29 -8.89 14.06 11.24
N GLU A 30 -8.48 15.06 10.49
CA GLU A 30 -7.98 14.84 9.12
C GLU A 30 -6.69 14.00 9.16
N MET A 31 -6.59 13.04 8.25
CA MET A 31 -5.42 12.17 8.09
C MET A 31 -5.01 12.16 6.63
N ASN A 32 -3.78 12.59 6.33
CA ASN A 32 -3.16 12.42 5.03
C ASN A 32 -2.40 11.09 4.94
N LEU A 33 -1.97 10.72 3.72
CA LEU A 33 -1.31 9.45 3.45
C LEU A 33 0.03 9.33 4.18
N SER A 34 0.83 10.39 4.23
CA SER A 34 2.12 10.42 4.93
C SER A 34 1.95 10.18 6.43
N GLN A 35 0.96 10.82 7.06
CA GLN A 35 0.63 10.59 8.47
C GLN A 35 0.19 9.14 8.74
N ALA A 36 -0.59 8.55 7.82
CA ALA A 36 -1.01 7.15 7.93
C ALA A 36 0.18 6.18 7.86
N ILE A 37 1.11 6.42 6.92
CA ILE A 37 2.34 5.62 6.79
C ILE A 37 3.18 5.71 8.06
N ASN A 38 3.44 6.91 8.56
CA ASN A 38 4.25 7.11 9.77
C ASN A 38 3.63 6.39 10.97
N LEU A 39 2.32 6.54 11.17
CA LEU A 39 1.61 5.88 12.26
C LEU A 39 1.69 4.35 12.18
N ALA A 40 1.56 3.79 10.97
CA ALA A 40 1.70 2.36 10.77
C ALA A 40 3.12 1.88 11.02
N LEU A 41 4.14 2.59 10.52
CA LEU A 41 5.54 2.23 10.77
C LEU A 41 5.91 2.26 12.27
N GLU A 42 5.32 3.17 13.04
CA GLU A 42 5.51 3.23 14.49
C GLU A 42 4.80 2.09 15.24
N ASN A 43 3.63 1.66 14.76
CA ASN A 43 2.76 0.77 15.52
C ASN A 43 2.75 -0.68 15.04
N ASN A 44 3.11 -0.95 13.77
CA ASN A 44 3.02 -2.28 13.19
C ASN A 44 3.87 -3.31 13.97
N LEU A 45 3.21 -4.37 14.45
CA LEU A 45 3.85 -5.39 15.27
C LEU A 45 4.85 -6.24 14.48
N ASN A 46 4.58 -6.53 13.22
CA ASN A 46 5.50 -7.31 12.38
C ASN A 46 6.81 -6.55 12.15
N LEU A 47 6.72 -5.22 11.96
CA LEU A 47 7.91 -4.39 11.81
C LEU A 47 8.71 -4.29 13.11
N LYS A 48 8.03 -4.20 14.26
CA LYS A 48 8.70 -4.26 15.58
C LYS A 48 9.42 -5.59 15.81
N ILE A 49 8.79 -6.71 15.43
CA ILE A 49 9.41 -8.03 15.49
C ILE A 49 10.63 -8.08 14.57
N ALA A 50 10.50 -7.67 13.30
CA ALA A 50 11.61 -7.66 12.36
C ALA A 50 12.78 -6.76 12.81
N ASN A 51 12.49 -5.65 13.50
CA ASN A 51 13.52 -4.80 14.08
C ASN A 51 14.27 -5.48 15.23
N LEU A 52 13.57 -6.20 16.12
CA LEU A 52 14.21 -6.98 17.19
C LEU A 52 15.04 -8.14 16.63
N ASP A 53 14.56 -8.79 15.58
CA ASP A 53 15.32 -9.85 14.90
C ASP A 53 16.60 -9.30 14.26
N LEU A 54 16.53 -8.10 13.66
CA LEU A 54 17.71 -7.41 13.14
C LEU A 54 18.70 -7.05 14.25
N GLU A 55 18.21 -6.52 15.37
CA GLU A 55 19.06 -6.22 16.54
C GLU A 55 19.73 -7.48 17.08
N ASN A 56 19.02 -8.59 17.22
CA ASN A 56 19.57 -9.87 17.63
C ASN A 56 20.63 -10.38 16.64
N ALA A 57 20.37 -10.28 15.33
CA ALA A 57 21.34 -10.66 14.31
C ALA A 57 22.62 -9.80 14.36
N GLN A 58 22.50 -8.49 14.63
CA GLN A 58 23.63 -7.59 14.84
C GLN A 58 24.47 -8.00 16.06
N ILE A 59 23.81 -8.36 17.17
CA ILE A 59 24.48 -8.86 18.39
C ILE A 59 25.22 -10.16 18.10
N ASP A 60 24.57 -11.10 17.40
CA ASP A 60 25.18 -12.39 17.08
C ASP A 60 26.34 -12.25 16.08
N TYR A 61 26.23 -11.33 15.11
CA TYR A 61 27.34 -10.97 14.23
C TYR A 61 28.53 -10.43 15.00
N GLN A 62 28.32 -9.51 15.97
CA GLN A 62 29.38 -8.96 16.82
C GLN A 62 30.06 -10.06 17.66
N LYS A 63 29.29 -10.99 18.28
CA LYS A 63 29.81 -12.14 19.00
C LYS A 63 30.63 -13.06 18.10
N THR A 64 30.10 -13.37 16.92
CA THR A 64 30.80 -14.19 15.91
C THR A 64 32.13 -13.57 15.53
N LYS A 65 32.14 -12.26 15.27
CA LYS A 65 33.35 -11.51 14.95
C LYS A 65 34.37 -11.52 16.10
N ALA A 66 33.91 -11.31 17.33
CA ALA A 66 34.77 -11.34 18.52
C ALA A 66 35.38 -12.75 18.73
N ASN A 67 34.57 -13.80 18.61
CA ASN A 67 35.04 -15.18 18.75
C ASN A 67 35.99 -15.60 17.62
N ASN A 68 35.82 -15.03 16.42
CA ASN A 68 36.66 -15.33 15.25
C ASN A 68 38.02 -14.61 15.30
N LEU A 69 38.25 -13.65 16.21
CA LEU A 69 39.55 -12.96 16.35
C LEU A 69 40.72 -13.90 16.64
N LEU A 70 40.45 -15.06 17.27
CA LEU A 70 41.47 -16.06 17.57
C LEU A 70 41.71 -17.08 16.48
N THR A 71 40.69 -17.32 15.65
CA THR A 71 40.73 -18.35 14.59
C THR A 71 40.94 -17.77 13.22
N GLU A 72 40.65 -16.49 13.02
CA GLU A 72 40.70 -15.78 11.73
C GLU A 72 40.05 -16.56 10.57
N SER A 73 39.00 -17.32 10.91
CA SER A 73 38.35 -18.21 9.97
C SER A 73 37.44 -17.43 9.01
N ARG A 74 37.79 -17.43 7.73
CA ARG A 74 37.00 -16.83 6.66
C ARG A 74 35.57 -17.46 6.57
N TYR A 75 35.47 -18.74 6.88
CA TYR A 75 34.20 -19.46 6.91
C TYR A 75 33.24 -18.90 7.94
N ILE A 76 33.75 -18.70 9.18
CA ILE A 76 32.95 -18.14 10.31
C ILE A 76 32.54 -16.70 9.98
N GLU A 77 33.45 -15.90 9.42
CA GLU A 77 33.17 -14.53 9.01
C GLU A 77 32.01 -14.48 7.98
N LEU A 78 32.10 -15.27 6.90
CA LEU A 78 31.06 -15.33 5.85
C LEU A 78 29.71 -15.82 6.39
N GLN A 79 29.68 -16.74 7.34
CA GLN A 79 28.45 -17.19 7.97
C GLN A 79 27.81 -16.07 8.82
N GLY A 80 28.61 -15.33 9.56
CA GLY A 80 28.14 -14.17 10.32
C GLY A 80 27.56 -13.08 9.42
N ASP A 81 28.28 -12.73 8.33
CA ASP A 81 27.81 -11.78 7.32
C ASP A 81 26.47 -12.19 6.70
N LEU A 82 26.31 -13.48 6.36
CA LEU A 82 25.07 -14.01 5.79
C LEU A 82 23.88 -13.85 6.73
N GLY A 83 24.07 -14.15 8.01
CA GLY A 83 23.02 -14.02 9.02
C GLY A 83 22.55 -12.58 9.17
N LEU A 84 23.50 -11.63 9.26
CA LEU A 84 23.19 -10.21 9.34
C LEU A 84 22.49 -9.71 8.07
N LEU A 85 23.05 -10.01 6.92
CA LEU A 85 22.50 -9.61 5.61
C LEU A 85 21.04 -10.09 5.44
N GLN A 86 20.72 -11.30 5.90
CA GLN A 86 19.36 -11.85 5.83
C GLN A 86 18.39 -11.12 6.78
N ALA A 87 18.83 -10.75 7.96
CA ALA A 87 17.99 -9.99 8.90
C ALA A 87 17.74 -8.56 8.40
N GLU A 88 18.75 -7.90 7.81
CA GLU A 88 18.60 -6.58 7.18
C GLU A 88 17.58 -6.60 6.03
N ASP A 89 17.66 -7.60 5.17
CA ASP A 89 16.68 -7.76 4.08
C ASP A 89 15.27 -8.00 4.59
N ASN A 90 15.12 -8.89 5.58
CA ASN A 90 13.81 -9.18 6.18
C ASN A 90 13.19 -7.91 6.80
N TYR A 91 13.96 -7.10 7.50
CA TYR A 91 13.49 -5.82 8.04
C TYR A 91 13.04 -4.87 6.92
N ASN A 92 13.86 -4.71 5.87
CA ASN A 92 13.55 -3.81 4.75
C ASN A 92 12.34 -4.30 3.95
N GLN A 93 12.18 -5.61 3.75
CA GLN A 93 11.00 -6.18 3.10
C GLN A 93 9.74 -5.94 3.91
N THR A 94 9.77 -6.22 5.22
CA THR A 94 8.64 -5.99 6.13
C THR A 94 8.26 -4.52 6.17
N ARG A 95 9.23 -3.59 6.24
CA ARG A 95 8.97 -2.16 6.20
C ARG A 95 8.28 -1.73 4.89
N ASN A 96 8.78 -2.20 3.75
CA ASN A 96 8.20 -1.89 2.45
C ASN A 96 6.78 -2.47 2.32
N GLU A 97 6.52 -3.66 2.86
CA GLU A 97 5.18 -4.28 2.89
C GLU A 97 4.20 -3.43 3.70
N VAL A 98 4.57 -3.01 4.90
CA VAL A 98 3.74 -2.10 5.72
C VAL A 98 3.37 -0.84 4.94
N ILE A 99 4.34 -0.19 4.27
CA ILE A 99 4.07 1.01 3.48
C ILE A 99 3.10 0.72 2.33
N ILE A 100 3.32 -0.36 1.58
CA ILE A 100 2.47 -0.75 0.44
C ILE A 100 1.05 -1.04 0.93
N ASP A 101 0.88 -1.77 2.02
CA ASP A 101 -0.42 -2.15 2.57
C ASP A 101 -1.20 -0.92 3.07
N VAL A 102 -0.52 0.01 3.76
CA VAL A 102 -1.14 1.29 4.19
C VAL A 102 -1.59 2.11 3.00
N VAL A 103 -0.73 2.28 1.97
CA VAL A 103 -1.07 3.02 0.75
C VAL A 103 -2.28 2.39 0.07
N GLN A 104 -2.30 1.07 -0.05
CA GLN A 104 -3.42 0.34 -0.63
C GLN A 104 -4.71 0.57 0.15
N LYS A 105 -4.70 0.39 1.47
CA LYS A 105 -5.88 0.54 2.33
C LYS A 105 -6.39 1.98 2.37
N PHE A 106 -5.49 2.96 2.43
CA PHE A 106 -5.84 4.38 2.38
C PHE A 106 -6.59 4.75 1.08
N LEU A 107 -6.04 4.35 -0.06
CA LEU A 107 -6.63 4.64 -1.37
C LEU A 107 -7.94 3.86 -1.59
N GLN A 108 -8.04 2.61 -1.13
CA GLN A 108 -9.28 1.83 -1.17
C GLN A 108 -10.39 2.48 -0.34
N LEU A 109 -10.05 3.00 0.83
CA LEU A 109 -11.03 3.67 1.71
C LEU A 109 -11.52 4.98 1.09
N ASN A 110 -10.64 5.80 0.50
CA ASN A 110 -11.02 7.00 -0.25
C ASN A 110 -11.96 6.65 -1.42
N GLN A 111 -11.65 5.58 -2.15
CA GLN A 111 -12.47 5.08 -3.26
C GLN A 111 -13.85 4.61 -2.78
N ALA A 112 -13.93 3.89 -1.65
CA ALA A 112 -15.18 3.43 -1.07
C ALA A 112 -16.09 4.59 -0.65
N LYS A 113 -15.52 5.67 -0.08
CA LYS A 113 -16.26 6.90 0.27
C LYS A 113 -16.92 7.53 -0.97
N LYS A 114 -16.19 7.61 -2.09
CA LYS A 114 -16.74 8.12 -3.36
C LYS A 114 -17.81 7.19 -3.93
N ASN A 115 -17.64 5.88 -3.79
CA ASN A 115 -18.63 4.89 -4.23
C ASN A 115 -19.98 5.06 -3.50
N ILE A 116 -19.99 5.29 -2.18
CA ILE A 116 -21.22 5.59 -1.42
C ILE A 116 -21.96 6.80 -2.03
N THR A 117 -21.21 7.85 -2.38
CA THR A 117 -21.79 9.06 -2.96
C THR A 117 -22.43 8.78 -4.31
N ALA A 118 -21.77 7.99 -5.16
CA ALA A 118 -22.32 7.57 -6.45
C ALA A 118 -23.59 6.70 -6.28
N LYS A 119 -23.55 5.69 -5.40
CA LYS A 119 -24.68 4.80 -5.14
C LYS A 119 -25.89 5.53 -4.53
N ARG A 120 -25.65 6.54 -3.69
CA ARG A 120 -26.73 7.40 -3.17
C ARG A 120 -27.44 8.16 -4.29
N LYS A 121 -26.70 8.73 -5.25
CA LYS A 121 -27.30 9.42 -6.40
C LYS A 121 -28.02 8.45 -7.35
N GLU A 122 -27.49 7.24 -7.55
CA GLU A 122 -28.17 6.19 -8.30
C GLU A 122 -29.50 5.83 -7.65
N ALA A 123 -29.56 5.63 -6.33
CA ALA A 123 -30.78 5.35 -5.60
C ALA A 123 -31.79 6.52 -5.67
N GLU A 124 -31.31 7.76 -5.65
CA GLU A 124 -32.14 8.96 -5.83
C GLU A 124 -32.74 9.01 -7.25
N LEU A 125 -31.96 8.72 -8.29
CA LEU A 125 -32.43 8.66 -9.67
C LEU A 125 -33.51 7.60 -9.85
N GLU A 126 -33.27 6.37 -9.37
CA GLU A 126 -34.24 5.28 -9.48
C GLU A 126 -35.52 5.55 -8.69
N LYS A 127 -35.43 6.24 -7.55
CA LYS A 127 -36.60 6.73 -6.81
C LYS A 127 -37.44 7.73 -7.63
N ASN A 128 -36.78 8.73 -8.25
CA ASN A 128 -37.47 9.72 -9.08
C ASN A 128 -38.16 9.06 -10.28
N LEU A 129 -37.48 8.13 -10.94
CA LEU A 129 -38.03 7.34 -12.04
C LEU A 129 -39.23 6.47 -11.60
N LEU A 130 -39.17 5.92 -10.38
CA LEU A 130 -40.28 5.15 -9.82
C LEU A 130 -41.52 6.02 -9.61
N GLU A 131 -41.40 7.23 -9.08
CA GLU A 131 -42.50 8.15 -8.92
C GLU A 131 -43.10 8.60 -10.25
N GLU A 132 -42.24 8.81 -11.30
CA GLU A 132 -42.72 9.10 -12.64
C GLU A 132 -43.52 7.92 -13.23
N VAL A 133 -43.02 6.68 -13.10
CA VAL A 133 -43.72 5.48 -13.59
C VAL A 133 -45.04 5.26 -12.85
N LYS A 134 -45.09 5.45 -11.53
CA LYS A 134 -46.33 5.40 -10.74
C LYS A 134 -47.38 6.37 -11.25
N ALA A 135 -46.98 7.61 -11.56
CA ALA A 135 -47.88 8.62 -12.11
C ALA A 135 -48.41 8.21 -13.53
N GLN A 136 -47.52 7.66 -14.40
CA GLN A 136 -47.90 7.21 -15.71
C GLN A 136 -48.83 6.00 -15.71
N VAL A 137 -48.63 5.06 -14.76
CA VAL A 137 -49.54 3.91 -14.56
C VAL A 137 -50.91 4.39 -14.09
N LYS A 138 -50.96 5.33 -13.15
CA LYS A 138 -52.17 5.94 -12.65
C LYS A 138 -52.95 6.67 -13.74
N ALA A 139 -52.23 7.28 -14.72
CA ALA A 139 -52.82 7.95 -15.88
C ALA A 139 -53.17 7.00 -17.01
N GLY A 140 -52.91 5.69 -16.89
CA GLY A 140 -53.20 4.67 -17.93
C GLY A 140 -52.19 4.65 -19.08
N HIS A 141 -51.06 5.34 -18.97
CA HIS A 141 -50.02 5.41 -20.01
C HIS A 141 -48.99 4.27 -19.94
N LYS A 142 -48.87 3.59 -18.77
CA LYS A 142 -48.02 2.43 -18.55
C LYS A 142 -48.78 1.30 -17.87
N GLY A 143 -48.24 0.07 -17.99
CA GLY A 143 -48.79 -1.13 -17.36
C GLY A 143 -48.21 -1.43 -15.99
N SER A 144 -48.88 -2.32 -15.24
CA SER A 144 -48.41 -2.80 -13.94
C SER A 144 -47.02 -3.48 -13.99
N LEU A 145 -46.69 -4.11 -15.15
CA LEU A 145 -45.39 -4.73 -15.36
C LEU A 145 -44.24 -3.68 -15.38
N ASP A 146 -44.51 -2.50 -15.97
CA ASP A 146 -43.53 -1.41 -16.01
C ASP A 146 -43.27 -0.87 -14.59
N LEU A 147 -44.33 -0.77 -13.77
CA LEU A 147 -44.22 -0.41 -12.37
C LEU A 147 -43.36 -1.42 -11.60
N LEU A 148 -43.67 -2.71 -11.72
CA LEU A 148 -42.92 -3.77 -11.03
C LEU A 148 -41.43 -3.77 -11.43
N ARG A 149 -41.13 -3.55 -12.72
CA ARG A 149 -39.73 -3.44 -13.17
C ARG A 149 -39.00 -2.24 -12.54
N GLN A 150 -39.67 -1.12 -12.43
CA GLN A 150 -39.05 0.08 -11.83
C GLN A 150 -38.94 -0.04 -10.31
N GLU A 151 -39.87 -0.67 -9.64
CA GLU A 151 -39.75 -1.02 -8.21
C GLU A 151 -38.53 -1.90 -7.95
N ASN A 152 -38.32 -2.93 -8.78
CA ASN A 152 -37.14 -3.80 -8.66
C ASN A 152 -35.82 -3.02 -8.88
N ARG A 153 -35.78 -2.07 -9.83
CA ARG A 153 -34.59 -1.23 -10.04
C ARG A 153 -34.30 -0.36 -8.81
N TYR A 154 -35.31 0.27 -8.26
CA TYR A 154 -35.15 1.06 -7.05
C TYR A 154 -34.68 0.21 -5.86
N HIS A 155 -35.25 -0.97 -5.63
CA HIS A 155 -34.82 -1.88 -4.58
C HIS A 155 -33.37 -2.34 -4.79
N ASN A 156 -32.95 -2.64 -6.00
CA ASN A 156 -31.57 -2.98 -6.31
C ASN A 156 -30.61 -1.81 -6.01
N ALA A 157 -30.99 -0.58 -6.36
CA ALA A 157 -30.17 0.61 -6.07
C ALA A 157 -30.03 0.88 -4.57
N ILE A 158 -31.08 0.64 -3.76
CA ILE A 158 -31.01 0.72 -2.30
C ILE A 158 -30.07 -0.36 -1.76
N PHE A 159 -30.21 -1.61 -2.21
CA PHE A 159 -29.32 -2.69 -1.79
C PHE A 159 -27.85 -2.41 -2.14
N ASP A 160 -27.57 -1.87 -3.34
CA ASP A 160 -26.23 -1.47 -3.74
C ASP A 160 -25.65 -0.35 -2.85
N LEU A 161 -26.49 0.60 -2.41
CA LEU A 161 -26.09 1.65 -1.48
C LEU A 161 -25.78 1.08 -0.09
N GLU A 162 -26.62 0.17 0.43
CA GLU A 162 -26.39 -0.50 1.72
C GLU A 162 -25.06 -1.28 1.67
N LYS A 163 -24.84 -2.06 0.60
CA LYS A 163 -23.60 -2.78 0.38
C LYS A 163 -22.39 -1.85 0.34
N ALA A 164 -22.47 -0.72 -0.36
CA ALA A 164 -21.38 0.24 -0.42
C ALA A 164 -21.02 0.84 0.94
N ASN A 165 -22.02 1.06 1.82
CA ASN A 165 -21.80 1.48 3.21
C ASN A 165 -21.10 0.37 4.02
N ASP A 166 -21.54 -0.87 3.90
CA ASP A 166 -20.94 -2.01 4.60
C ASP A 166 -19.48 -2.21 4.16
N ASP A 167 -19.20 -2.15 2.86
CA ASP A 167 -17.85 -2.23 2.30
C ASP A 167 -16.94 -1.12 2.85
N TYR A 168 -17.44 0.13 2.94
CA TYR A 168 -16.70 1.24 3.54
C TYR A 168 -16.35 0.97 5.01
N HIS A 169 -17.31 0.53 5.82
CA HIS A 169 -17.06 0.19 7.22
C HIS A 169 -16.08 -0.96 7.38
N GLN A 170 -16.10 -1.94 6.48
CA GLN A 170 -15.11 -3.01 6.46
C GLN A 170 -13.71 -2.46 6.15
N TYR A 171 -13.54 -1.70 5.08
CA TYR A 171 -12.25 -1.10 4.70
C TYR A 171 -11.73 -0.16 5.79
N PHE A 172 -12.60 0.57 6.46
CA PHE A 172 -12.23 1.44 7.57
C PHE A 172 -11.66 0.63 8.76
N ARG A 173 -12.29 -0.49 9.12
CA ARG A 173 -11.76 -1.40 10.16
C ARG A 173 -10.42 -2.00 9.75
N GLU A 174 -10.28 -2.44 8.52
CA GLU A 174 -9.02 -3.00 8.00
C GLU A 174 -7.90 -1.94 8.00
N PHE A 175 -8.22 -0.71 7.62
CA PHE A 175 -7.27 0.40 7.65
C PHE A 175 -6.82 0.72 9.09
N LYS A 176 -7.72 0.76 10.07
CA LYS A 176 -7.36 0.95 11.49
C LYS A 176 -6.42 -0.15 11.99
N LEU A 177 -6.66 -1.40 11.61
CA LEU A 177 -5.78 -2.52 11.98
C LEU A 177 -4.38 -2.33 11.39
N GLU A 178 -4.27 -1.88 10.14
CA GLU A 178 -2.99 -1.63 9.50
C GLU A 178 -2.21 -0.50 10.18
N LEU A 179 -2.91 0.54 10.66
CA LEU A 179 -2.32 1.61 11.45
C LEU A 179 -1.89 1.17 12.87
N GLY A 180 -2.16 -0.08 13.26
CA GLY A 180 -1.92 -0.58 14.61
C GLY A 180 -2.81 0.07 15.68
N LEU A 181 -3.96 0.65 15.27
CA LEU A 181 -4.92 1.23 16.17
C LEU A 181 -5.88 0.14 16.67
N ASN A 182 -6.02 0.04 17.99
CA ASN A 182 -7.01 -0.84 18.59
C ASN A 182 -8.42 -0.37 18.18
N ASN A 183 -9.36 -1.31 18.06
CA ASN A 183 -10.79 -1.04 17.78
C ASN A 183 -11.48 -0.24 18.91
N GLN A 184 -10.86 0.78 19.44
CA GLN A 184 -11.52 1.70 20.34
C GLN A 184 -12.57 2.46 19.53
N GLU A 185 -13.83 2.28 19.90
CA GLU A 185 -14.95 3.04 19.39
C GLU A 185 -14.65 4.54 19.60
N GLY A 186 -14.67 5.32 18.53
CA GLY A 186 -14.65 6.78 18.63
C GLY A 186 -13.60 7.54 17.81
N GLU A 187 -12.57 6.91 17.25
CA GLU A 187 -11.67 7.61 16.33
C GLU A 187 -12.19 7.49 14.89
N GLU A 188 -12.92 8.49 14.44
CA GLU A 188 -13.23 8.69 13.03
C GLU A 188 -12.16 9.62 12.42
N PHE A 189 -11.58 9.19 11.30
CA PHE A 189 -10.66 10.00 10.50
C PHE A 189 -11.37 10.41 9.23
N ASP A 190 -11.22 11.68 8.86
CA ASP A 190 -11.53 12.12 7.51
C ASP A 190 -10.25 12.07 6.69
N LEU A 191 -10.24 11.21 5.65
CA LEU A 191 -9.05 11.04 4.83
C LEU A 191 -8.94 12.20 3.83
N VAL A 192 -7.76 12.80 3.78
CA VAL A 192 -7.42 13.78 2.76
C VAL A 192 -7.35 13.08 1.39
N GLU A 193 -7.99 13.66 0.38
CA GLU A 193 -7.93 13.12 -0.97
C GLU A 193 -6.51 13.17 -1.52
N VAL A 194 -6.09 12.08 -2.18
CA VAL A 194 -4.80 12.01 -2.85
C VAL A 194 -4.88 12.74 -4.18
N ASN A 195 -3.96 13.66 -4.41
CA ASN A 195 -3.83 14.38 -5.67
C ASN A 195 -3.43 13.46 -6.82
N TYR A 196 -3.57 13.98 -8.05
CA TYR A 196 -3.02 13.30 -9.22
C TYR A 196 -1.49 13.19 -9.07
N PRO A 197 -0.93 11.94 -9.10
CA PRO A 197 0.48 11.75 -8.76
C PRO A 197 1.43 12.33 -9.81
N GLU A 198 2.58 12.77 -9.35
CA GLU A 198 3.71 12.99 -10.26
C GLU A 198 4.24 11.65 -10.78
N ILE A 199 4.46 11.58 -12.10
CA ILE A 199 4.93 10.37 -12.73
C ILE A 199 6.41 10.14 -12.42
N TRP A 200 6.70 9.06 -11.71
CA TRP A 200 8.06 8.63 -11.44
C TRP A 200 8.77 8.25 -12.75
N LYS A 201 9.92 8.89 -13.01
CA LYS A 201 10.67 8.71 -14.25
C LYS A 201 11.77 7.69 -14.02
N ILE A 202 11.66 6.55 -14.67
CA ILE A 202 12.66 5.50 -14.74
C ILE A 202 12.56 4.83 -16.10
N ASP A 203 13.68 4.46 -16.68
CA ASP A 203 13.72 3.62 -17.89
C ASP A 203 14.05 2.16 -17.55
N GLU A 204 13.90 1.27 -18.53
CA GLU A 204 14.09 -0.16 -18.33
C GLU A 204 15.55 -0.51 -18.01
N GLU A 205 16.50 0.17 -18.64
CA GLU A 205 17.93 -0.10 -18.43
C GLU A 205 18.39 0.34 -17.05
N GLU A 206 17.94 1.52 -16.60
CA GLU A 206 18.19 2.01 -15.25
C GLU A 206 17.55 1.08 -14.20
N ALA A 207 16.31 0.64 -14.42
CA ALA A 207 15.64 -0.29 -13.53
C ALA A 207 16.36 -1.63 -13.42
N LEU A 208 16.82 -2.20 -14.54
CA LEU A 208 17.61 -3.43 -14.56
C LEU A 208 18.95 -3.26 -13.84
N ARG A 209 19.67 -2.16 -14.08
CA ARG A 209 20.94 -1.86 -13.43
C ARG A 209 20.77 -1.77 -11.91
N LYS A 210 19.81 -0.94 -11.44
CA LYS A 210 19.50 -0.80 -10.00
C LYS A 210 19.12 -2.14 -9.37
N ALA A 211 18.27 -2.92 -10.04
CA ALA A 211 17.85 -4.22 -9.53
C ALA A 211 19.03 -5.19 -9.37
N ILE A 212 19.98 -5.23 -10.30
CA ILE A 212 21.16 -6.10 -10.20
C ILE A 212 22.12 -5.61 -9.13
N GLU A 213 22.33 -4.29 -9.03
CA GLU A 213 23.23 -3.68 -8.04
C GLU A 213 22.72 -3.84 -6.61
N ASN A 214 21.41 -3.67 -6.37
CA ASN A 214 20.80 -3.64 -5.06
C ASN A 214 20.14 -4.97 -4.65
N SER A 215 20.21 -6.00 -5.49
CA SER A 215 19.53 -7.27 -5.21
C SER A 215 20.16 -8.02 -4.06
N PHE A 216 19.45 -8.07 -2.94
CA PHE A 216 19.80 -8.92 -1.81
C PHE A 216 19.98 -10.39 -2.23
N ILE A 217 19.05 -10.95 -3.01
CA ILE A 217 19.12 -12.36 -3.40
C ILE A 217 20.37 -12.66 -4.26
N LEU A 218 20.81 -11.74 -5.10
CA LEU A 218 22.05 -11.91 -5.86
C LEU A 218 23.27 -11.82 -4.96
N GLU A 219 23.27 -10.90 -3.98
CA GLU A 219 24.36 -10.81 -3.01
C GLU A 219 24.43 -12.09 -2.13
N LEU A 220 23.27 -12.58 -1.66
CA LEU A 220 23.18 -13.86 -0.96
C LEU A 220 23.78 -15.00 -1.79
N ARG A 221 23.46 -15.10 -3.10
CA ARG A 221 24.04 -16.11 -3.99
C ARG A 221 25.54 -15.98 -4.16
N LYS A 222 26.07 -14.75 -4.25
CA LYS A 222 27.53 -14.52 -4.29
C LYS A 222 28.20 -15.01 -3.02
N ARG A 223 27.65 -14.70 -1.84
CA ARG A 223 28.20 -15.20 -0.56
C ARG A 223 28.16 -16.72 -0.47
N GLN A 224 27.09 -17.36 -0.98
CA GLN A 224 27.01 -18.82 -1.04
C GLN A 224 28.11 -19.44 -1.95
N ILE A 225 28.46 -18.79 -3.07
CA ILE A 225 29.60 -19.21 -3.93
C ILE A 225 30.91 -19.07 -3.17
N GLU A 226 31.13 -17.94 -2.49
CA GLU A 226 32.34 -17.73 -1.67
C GLU A 226 32.46 -18.80 -0.57
N LEU A 227 31.38 -19.10 0.13
CA LEU A 227 31.33 -20.13 1.17
C LEU A 227 31.72 -21.51 0.61
N ALA A 228 31.13 -21.88 -0.55
CA ALA A 228 31.47 -23.16 -1.21
C ALA A 228 32.94 -23.23 -1.63
N LYS A 229 33.57 -22.12 -2.04
CA LYS A 229 35.01 -22.06 -2.34
C LYS A 229 35.86 -22.25 -1.10
N VAL A 230 35.50 -21.57 0.02
CA VAL A 230 36.20 -21.73 1.32
C VAL A 230 36.10 -23.17 1.82
N ASP A 231 34.96 -23.83 1.65
CA ASP A 231 34.81 -25.24 1.99
C ASP A 231 35.75 -26.15 1.19
N LEU A 232 35.92 -25.88 -0.12
CA LEU A 232 36.87 -26.61 -0.95
C LEU A 232 38.32 -26.36 -0.49
N GLU A 233 38.71 -25.10 -0.27
CA GLU A 233 40.06 -24.74 0.20
C GLU A 233 40.39 -25.42 1.54
N ARG A 234 39.45 -25.49 2.47
CA ARG A 234 39.59 -26.18 3.75
C ARG A 234 39.80 -27.70 3.56
N ALA A 235 38.99 -28.30 2.68
CA ALA A 235 39.11 -29.73 2.39
C ALA A 235 40.40 -30.08 1.69
N GLU A 236 40.90 -29.22 0.78
CA GLU A 236 42.22 -29.37 0.12
C GLU A 236 43.36 -29.27 1.14
N ALA A 237 43.30 -28.27 2.05
CA ALA A 237 44.27 -28.11 3.14
C ALA A 237 44.28 -29.30 4.12
N ALA A 238 43.14 -29.93 4.33
CA ALA A 238 42.98 -31.12 5.16
C ALA A 238 43.35 -32.45 4.44
N ALA A 239 43.83 -32.38 3.18
CA ALA A 239 44.12 -33.54 2.33
C ALA A 239 42.93 -34.53 2.25
N SER A 240 41.72 -34.01 2.11
CA SER A 240 40.49 -34.80 1.99
C SER A 240 40.53 -35.76 0.77
N PRO A 241 39.77 -36.88 0.81
CA PRO A 241 39.71 -37.84 -0.32
C PRO A 241 39.24 -37.16 -1.63
N GLU A 242 39.77 -37.66 -2.78
CA GLU A 242 39.48 -37.08 -4.10
C GLU A 242 37.97 -37.01 -4.43
N LEU A 243 37.21 -38.00 -4.02
CA LEU A 243 35.75 -38.02 -4.24
C LEU A 243 35.03 -36.88 -3.47
N ASP A 244 35.50 -36.54 -2.27
CA ASP A 244 34.98 -35.43 -1.48
C ASP A 244 35.33 -34.08 -2.12
N LEU A 245 36.58 -33.93 -2.57
CA LEU A 245 37.00 -32.73 -3.33
C LEU A 245 36.21 -32.56 -4.62
N ARG A 246 35.94 -33.65 -5.35
CA ARG A 246 35.09 -33.62 -6.55
C ARG A 246 33.64 -33.17 -6.21
N LYS A 247 33.07 -33.67 -5.12
CA LYS A 247 31.73 -33.24 -4.63
C LYS A 247 31.72 -31.73 -4.34
N LEU A 248 32.73 -31.20 -3.66
CA LEU A 248 32.82 -29.77 -3.35
C LEU A 248 32.97 -28.90 -4.62
N LYS A 249 33.74 -29.38 -5.62
CA LYS A 249 33.81 -28.71 -6.94
C LYS A 249 32.45 -28.67 -7.63
N ASN A 250 31.70 -29.77 -7.59
CA ASN A 250 30.33 -29.81 -8.12
C ASN A 250 29.37 -28.83 -7.34
N ASN A 251 29.56 -28.68 -6.02
CA ASN A 251 28.79 -27.73 -5.23
C ASN A 251 29.08 -26.28 -5.67
N ILE A 252 30.33 -25.92 -5.98
CA ILE A 252 30.68 -24.58 -6.51
C ILE A 252 30.03 -24.37 -7.88
N GLU A 253 30.06 -25.34 -8.77
CA GLU A 253 29.38 -25.24 -10.06
C GLU A 253 27.87 -25.06 -9.90
N LEU A 254 27.25 -25.87 -9.03
CA LEU A 254 25.84 -25.75 -8.71
C LEU A 254 25.48 -24.37 -8.16
N ALA A 255 26.31 -23.81 -7.28
CA ALA A 255 26.11 -22.46 -6.74
C ALA A 255 26.19 -21.38 -7.83
N ASN A 256 27.14 -21.49 -8.77
CA ASN A 256 27.26 -20.60 -9.93
C ASN A 256 26.05 -20.70 -10.87
N LEU A 257 25.57 -21.91 -11.16
CA LEU A 257 24.36 -22.12 -11.96
C LEU A 257 23.13 -21.51 -11.30
N ASN A 258 22.99 -21.65 -9.99
CA ASN A 258 21.90 -21.05 -9.22
C ASN A 258 21.98 -19.51 -9.23
N PHE A 259 23.17 -18.91 -9.13
CA PHE A 259 23.35 -17.47 -9.29
C PHE A 259 22.89 -17.00 -10.67
N ASN A 260 23.35 -17.63 -11.73
CA ASN A 260 22.98 -17.28 -13.10
C ASN A 260 21.46 -17.44 -13.35
N LYS A 261 20.86 -18.49 -12.80
CA LYS A 261 19.42 -18.72 -12.86
C LYS A 261 18.67 -17.58 -12.16
N THR A 262 19.05 -17.27 -10.91
CA THR A 262 18.42 -16.18 -10.12
C THR A 262 18.55 -14.84 -10.83
N GLN A 263 19.70 -14.53 -11.44
CA GLN A 263 19.91 -13.29 -12.20
C GLN A 263 18.96 -13.20 -13.41
N LYS A 264 18.78 -14.30 -14.15
CA LYS A 264 17.84 -14.34 -15.28
C LYS A 264 16.40 -14.17 -14.83
N GLU A 265 16.00 -14.81 -13.72
CA GLU A 265 14.67 -14.71 -13.14
C GLU A 265 14.38 -13.26 -12.67
N LEU A 266 15.35 -12.63 -12.00
CA LEU A 266 15.26 -11.23 -11.59
C LEU A 266 15.10 -10.33 -12.81
N THR A 267 15.94 -10.48 -13.83
CA THR A 267 15.87 -9.70 -15.07
C THR A 267 14.48 -9.78 -15.71
N ASN A 268 13.93 -11.00 -15.81
CA ASN A 268 12.59 -11.21 -16.38
C ASN A 268 11.49 -10.59 -15.53
N SER A 269 11.61 -10.67 -14.20
CA SER A 269 10.65 -10.07 -13.26
C SER A 269 10.65 -8.54 -13.38
N ILE A 270 11.83 -7.92 -13.48
CA ILE A 270 11.95 -6.47 -13.67
C ILE A 270 11.32 -6.03 -15.00
N ARG A 271 11.62 -6.70 -16.11
CA ARG A 271 11.03 -6.38 -17.41
C ARG A 271 9.52 -6.48 -17.39
N LYS A 272 9.00 -7.55 -16.80
CA LYS A 272 7.55 -7.73 -16.65
C LYS A 272 6.94 -6.60 -15.82
N GLN A 273 7.53 -6.29 -14.66
CA GLN A 273 7.02 -5.24 -13.77
C GLN A 273 7.13 -3.85 -14.42
N PHE A 274 8.21 -3.58 -15.16
CA PHE A 274 8.38 -2.32 -15.89
C PHE A 274 7.28 -2.13 -16.96
N TYR A 275 6.93 -3.21 -17.66
CA TYR A 275 5.81 -3.18 -18.61
C TYR A 275 4.48 -2.89 -17.91
N ILE A 276 4.20 -3.55 -16.78
CA ILE A 276 2.99 -3.31 -15.98
C ILE A 276 2.96 -1.87 -15.47
N TYR A 277 4.09 -1.34 -15.01
CA TYR A 277 4.22 0.05 -14.58
C TYR A 277 3.91 1.04 -15.73
N LYS A 278 4.45 0.82 -16.92
CA LYS A 278 4.11 1.63 -18.10
C LYS A 278 2.61 1.58 -18.47
N GLN A 279 2.01 0.41 -18.38
CA GLN A 279 0.56 0.29 -18.60
C GLN A 279 -0.25 1.07 -17.55
N SER A 280 0.18 1.08 -16.30
CA SER A 280 -0.51 1.85 -15.25
C SER A 280 -0.46 3.35 -15.50
N ILE A 281 0.64 3.89 -16.03
CA ILE A 281 0.75 5.30 -16.45
C ILE A 281 -0.25 5.62 -17.58
N ASN A 282 -0.31 4.77 -18.60
CA ASN A 282 -1.26 4.97 -19.71
C ASN A 282 -2.73 4.92 -19.22
N SER A 283 -3.04 3.99 -18.30
CA SER A 283 -4.37 3.87 -17.69
C SER A 283 -4.71 5.11 -16.86
N LEU A 284 -3.74 5.65 -16.12
CA LEU A 284 -3.89 6.85 -15.31
C LEU A 284 -4.21 8.07 -16.19
N ASP A 285 -3.48 8.27 -17.29
CA ASP A 285 -3.71 9.37 -18.24
C ASP A 285 -5.08 9.25 -18.94
N LEU A 286 -5.43 8.05 -19.39
CA LEU A 286 -6.75 7.79 -19.98
C LEU A 286 -7.89 8.07 -19.00
N SER A 287 -7.76 7.66 -17.75
CA SER A 287 -8.78 7.90 -16.71
C SER A 287 -8.92 9.39 -16.40
N ARG A 288 -7.82 10.16 -16.42
CA ARG A 288 -7.84 11.63 -16.30
C ARG A 288 -8.57 12.29 -17.47
N GLN A 289 -8.32 11.85 -18.70
CA GLN A 289 -9.02 12.36 -19.88
C GLN A 289 -10.53 12.08 -19.80
N ASN A 290 -10.92 10.88 -19.38
CA ASN A 290 -12.32 10.50 -19.19
C ASN A 290 -13.00 11.36 -18.10
N LEU A 291 -12.29 11.67 -17.01
CA LEU A 291 -12.81 12.58 -15.98
C LEU A 291 -13.05 13.99 -16.56
N ASN A 292 -12.09 14.55 -17.30
CA ASN A 292 -12.25 15.87 -17.93
C ASN A 292 -13.46 15.89 -18.86
N GLN A 293 -13.67 14.84 -19.66
CA GLN A 293 -14.82 14.72 -20.53
C GLN A 293 -16.14 14.63 -19.73
N ALA A 294 -16.17 13.90 -18.64
CA ALA A 294 -17.34 13.79 -17.77
C ALA A 294 -17.68 15.13 -17.10
N GLN A 295 -16.66 15.89 -16.68
CA GLN A 295 -16.81 17.23 -16.11
C GLN A 295 -17.39 18.22 -17.11
N GLU A 296 -16.88 18.21 -18.35
CA GLU A 296 -17.40 19.07 -19.43
C GLU A 296 -18.86 18.70 -19.77
N ASN A 297 -19.16 17.41 -19.93
CA ASN A 297 -20.52 16.96 -20.16
C ASN A 297 -21.47 17.38 -19.03
N ASN A 298 -21.08 17.21 -17.78
CA ASN A 298 -21.89 17.63 -16.62
C ASN A 298 -22.16 19.14 -16.65
N SER A 299 -21.17 19.96 -16.97
CA SER A 299 -21.33 21.41 -17.12
C SER A 299 -22.34 21.77 -18.21
N ILE A 300 -22.27 21.12 -19.39
CA ILE A 300 -23.22 21.31 -20.49
C ILE A 300 -24.66 20.95 -20.05
N ILE A 301 -24.82 19.82 -19.36
CA ILE A 301 -26.15 19.38 -18.90
C ILE A 301 -26.71 20.34 -17.86
N ILE A 302 -25.89 20.87 -16.94
CA ILE A 302 -26.29 21.92 -15.99
C ILE A 302 -26.90 23.11 -16.72
N ASP A 303 -26.25 23.61 -17.77
CA ASP A 303 -26.72 24.79 -18.52
C ASP A 303 -27.99 24.47 -19.33
N GLN A 304 -28.10 23.26 -19.88
CA GLN A 304 -29.31 22.80 -20.58
C GLN A 304 -30.51 22.66 -19.62
N VAL A 305 -30.30 22.21 -18.38
CA VAL A 305 -31.34 22.15 -17.36
C VAL A 305 -31.79 23.56 -16.95
N LYS A 306 -30.88 24.51 -16.77
CA LYS A 306 -31.20 25.92 -16.51
C LYS A 306 -32.03 26.54 -17.64
N ALA A 307 -31.72 26.17 -18.89
CA ALA A 307 -32.47 26.61 -20.06
C ALA A 307 -33.80 25.87 -20.29
N GLY A 308 -34.16 24.89 -19.46
CA GLY A 308 -35.38 24.09 -19.59
C GLY A 308 -35.33 23.07 -20.72
N LEU A 309 -34.16 22.80 -21.31
CA LEU A 309 -33.96 21.87 -22.43
C LEU A 309 -33.74 20.42 -21.93
N LYS A 310 -33.42 20.24 -20.68
CA LYS A 310 -33.17 18.95 -20.03
C LYS A 310 -33.86 18.90 -18.67
N THR A 311 -34.09 17.69 -18.16
CA THR A 311 -34.75 17.42 -16.89
C THR A 311 -33.74 17.35 -15.72
N LYS A 312 -34.26 17.38 -14.49
CA LYS A 312 -33.44 17.12 -13.28
C LYS A 312 -32.88 15.70 -13.27
N ASN A 313 -33.58 14.71 -13.83
CA ASN A 313 -33.08 13.33 -13.94
C ASN A 313 -31.93 13.22 -14.96
N ASP A 314 -31.95 14.04 -16.04
CA ASP A 314 -30.79 14.12 -16.95
C ASP A 314 -29.55 14.68 -16.22
N LEU A 315 -29.73 15.70 -15.38
CA LEU A 315 -28.65 16.25 -14.56
C LEU A 315 -28.11 15.20 -13.57
N LEU A 316 -29.01 14.52 -12.85
CA LEU A 316 -28.61 13.49 -11.89
C LEU A 316 -27.85 12.34 -12.60
N SER A 317 -28.26 11.96 -13.80
CA SER A 317 -27.53 10.98 -14.63
C SER A 317 -26.14 11.46 -15.03
N ALA A 318 -25.98 12.75 -15.35
CA ALA A 318 -24.67 13.33 -15.69
C ALA A 318 -23.76 13.41 -14.45
N GLU A 319 -24.30 13.75 -13.28
CA GLU A 319 -23.57 13.74 -12.00
C GLU A 319 -23.14 12.34 -11.59
N ILE A 320 -23.96 11.30 -11.80
CA ILE A 320 -23.59 9.90 -11.58
C ILE A 320 -22.43 9.51 -12.52
N SER A 321 -22.49 9.91 -13.78
CA SER A 321 -21.43 9.65 -14.77
C SER A 321 -20.11 10.33 -14.35
N LEU A 322 -20.18 11.56 -13.81
CA LEU A 322 -19.01 12.26 -13.27
C LEU A 322 -18.41 11.53 -12.08
N LEU A 323 -19.23 11.13 -11.10
CA LEU A 323 -18.78 10.37 -9.91
C LEU A 323 -18.16 9.02 -10.31
N GLN A 324 -18.69 8.36 -11.35
CA GLN A 324 -18.12 7.13 -11.88
C GLN A 324 -16.74 7.39 -12.53
N ALA A 325 -16.56 8.50 -13.23
CA ALA A 325 -15.27 8.89 -13.80
C ALA A 325 -14.23 9.23 -12.71
N GLU A 326 -14.65 9.90 -11.64
CA GLU A 326 -13.82 10.14 -10.45
C GLU A 326 -13.40 8.83 -9.75
N TYR A 327 -14.34 7.90 -9.59
CA TYR A 327 -14.06 6.57 -9.04
C TYR A 327 -13.04 5.81 -9.91
N ASN A 328 -13.18 5.86 -11.23
CA ASN A 328 -12.26 5.21 -12.17
C ASN A 328 -10.86 5.85 -12.12
N LEU A 329 -10.76 7.18 -11.97
CA LEU A 329 -9.48 7.86 -11.79
C LEU A 329 -8.82 7.43 -10.48
N ASN A 330 -9.56 7.35 -9.37
CA ASN A 330 -9.02 6.89 -8.09
C ASN A 330 -8.52 5.43 -8.18
N SER A 331 -9.22 4.57 -8.92
CA SER A 331 -8.78 3.20 -9.20
C SER A 331 -7.47 3.18 -10.00
N ALA A 332 -7.33 4.08 -10.97
CA ALA A 332 -6.10 4.20 -11.76
C ALA A 332 -4.94 4.76 -10.92
N ILE A 333 -5.20 5.71 -10.01
CA ILE A 333 -4.23 6.23 -9.04
C ILE A 333 -3.75 5.10 -8.12
N LEU A 334 -4.67 4.32 -7.56
CA LEU A 334 -4.33 3.15 -6.74
C LEU A 334 -3.43 2.18 -7.52
N ASN A 335 -3.84 1.81 -8.74
CA ASN A 335 -3.05 0.89 -9.57
C ASN A 335 -1.65 1.44 -9.90
N TYR A 336 -1.55 2.74 -10.19
CA TYR A 336 -0.27 3.40 -10.41
C TYR A 336 0.65 3.30 -9.18
N TYR A 337 0.16 3.67 -8.00
CA TYR A 337 0.97 3.57 -6.78
C TYR A 337 1.38 2.13 -6.49
N MET A 338 0.48 1.16 -6.60
CA MET A 338 0.81 -0.25 -6.38
C MET A 338 1.91 -0.75 -7.32
N THR A 339 1.83 -0.38 -8.60
CA THR A 339 2.83 -0.78 -9.60
C THR A 339 4.17 -0.04 -9.41
N LYS A 340 4.16 1.26 -9.06
CA LYS A 340 5.33 2.06 -8.71
C LYS A 340 6.06 1.46 -7.50
N LEU A 341 5.35 1.27 -6.39
CA LEU A 341 5.92 0.76 -5.13
C LEU A 341 6.46 -0.67 -5.28
N THR A 342 5.74 -1.52 -6.02
CA THR A 342 6.23 -2.87 -6.37
C THR A 342 7.51 -2.80 -7.19
N MET A 343 7.60 -1.86 -8.13
CA MET A 343 8.81 -1.68 -8.93
C MET A 343 9.97 -1.17 -8.08
N GLN A 344 9.75 -0.19 -7.19
CA GLN A 344 10.75 0.32 -6.25
C GLN A 344 11.26 -0.80 -5.32
N LYS A 345 10.36 -1.64 -4.78
CA LYS A 345 10.73 -2.83 -3.99
C LYS A 345 11.61 -3.78 -4.80
N LEU A 346 11.26 -4.08 -6.05
CA LEU A 346 12.01 -5.01 -6.91
C LEU A 346 13.41 -4.52 -7.31
N ILE A 347 13.60 -3.20 -7.46
CA ILE A 347 14.92 -2.63 -7.75
C ILE A 347 15.74 -2.34 -6.49
N GLY A 348 15.27 -2.79 -5.32
CA GLY A 348 15.95 -2.59 -4.05
C GLY A 348 16.03 -1.12 -3.62
N GLN A 349 15.11 -0.26 -4.10
CA GLN A 349 15.02 1.12 -3.67
C GLN A 349 14.22 1.20 -2.37
N LYS A 350 14.74 1.93 -1.39
CA LYS A 350 13.99 2.23 -0.16
C LYS A 350 12.81 3.13 -0.53
N ILE A 351 11.61 2.71 -0.14
CA ILE A 351 10.41 3.53 -0.31
C ILE A 351 10.45 4.64 0.74
N GLU A 352 10.49 5.89 0.30
CA GLU A 352 10.47 7.07 1.18
C GLU A 352 9.05 7.58 1.36
N GLU A 353 8.73 8.01 2.57
CA GLU A 353 7.39 8.44 2.99
C GLU A 353 6.91 9.69 2.24
N GLY A 354 7.84 10.59 1.89
CA GLY A 354 7.57 11.84 1.14
C GLY A 354 7.43 11.69 -0.38
N GLU A 355 7.69 10.51 -0.96
CA GLU A 355 7.52 10.28 -2.41
C GLU A 355 6.09 9.90 -2.83
N ILE A 356 5.17 9.87 -1.87
CA ILE A 356 3.81 9.33 -2.05
C ILE A 356 2.73 10.45 -1.92
N GLU A 357 3.14 11.71 -1.75
CA GLU A 357 2.22 12.87 -1.69
C GLU A 357 1.77 13.37 -3.06
#